data_3a86b0aeeb4e6c135c2b413703954edb
#
_entry.id   3a86b0aeeb4e6c135c2b413703954edb
#
_cell.length_a   1.000
_cell.length_b   1.000
_cell.length_c   1.000
_cell.angle_alpha   90.00
_cell.angle_beta   90.00
_cell.angle_gamma   90.00
#
_symmetry.space_group_name_H-M   'P 1'
#
loop_
_entity.id
_entity.type
_entity.pdbx_description
1 polymer ?
#
loop_
_entity_poly.entity_id
_entity_poly.type
_entity_poly.pdbx_seq_one_letter_code
_entity_poly.pdbx_strand_id
1 'polypeptide(L)'
;MNKNASVSKDRIADFCRQHHIRKLAFFGSVLREDFGPDSDIDVLVEFEPGHTPGFGFFGIEEELSEMFGRKVDLHTRDSLSRYFRDEVLKEAEIQYAEHT
;
A
#
# COMPACT_ATOMS: atom_id res chain seq x y z
N MET A 1 -4.64 -15.98 -10.57
CA MET A 1 -4.58 -14.52 -10.41
C MET A 1 -5.39 -14.09 -9.21
N ASN A 2 -4.87 -13.21 -8.40
CA ASN A 2 -5.58 -12.71 -7.24
C ASN A 2 -6.61 -11.66 -7.67
N LYS A 3 -7.88 -12.02 -7.58
CA LYS A 3 -8.98 -11.13 -7.99
C LYS A 3 -9.22 -9.99 -7.00
N ASN A 4 -8.67 -10.09 -5.80
CA ASN A 4 -8.89 -9.09 -4.75
C ASN A 4 -8.04 -7.83 -4.94
N ALA A 5 -6.90 -7.99 -5.62
CA ALA A 5 -5.99 -6.87 -5.88
C ALA A 5 -5.37 -7.10 -7.26
N SER A 6 -6.17 -6.96 -8.29
CA SER A 6 -5.86 -7.40 -9.65
C SER A 6 -5.06 -6.38 -10.48
N VAL A 7 -4.37 -5.47 -9.85
CA VAL A 7 -3.52 -4.50 -10.55
C VAL A 7 -2.16 -5.13 -10.84
N SER A 8 -1.65 -4.94 -12.06
CA SER A 8 -0.36 -5.52 -12.43
C SER A 8 0.78 -4.89 -11.62
N LYS A 9 1.85 -5.67 -11.42
CA LYS A 9 3.02 -5.17 -10.71
C LYS A 9 3.69 -4.02 -11.45
N ASP A 10 3.61 -4.00 -12.77
CA ASP A 10 4.18 -2.92 -13.57
C ASP A 10 3.47 -1.58 -13.29
N ARG A 11 2.15 -1.61 -13.18
CA ARG A 11 1.37 -0.41 -12.83
C ARG A 11 1.69 0.07 -11.42
N ILE A 12 1.83 -0.85 -10.49
CA ILE A 12 2.19 -0.53 -9.11
C ILE A 12 3.60 0.10 -9.09
N ALA A 13 4.54 -0.48 -9.83
CA ALA A 13 5.90 0.05 -9.88
C ALA A 13 5.94 1.46 -10.48
N ASP A 14 5.22 1.69 -11.56
CA ASP A 14 5.15 3.02 -12.18
C ASP A 14 4.55 4.06 -11.23
N PHE A 15 3.49 3.68 -10.54
CA PHE A 15 2.87 4.53 -9.52
C PHE A 15 3.86 4.88 -8.42
N CYS A 16 4.60 3.90 -7.93
CA CYS A 16 5.57 4.12 -6.87
C CYS A 16 6.69 5.06 -7.31
N ARG A 17 7.21 4.88 -8.52
CA ARG A 17 8.25 5.76 -9.06
C ARG A 17 7.74 7.19 -9.20
N GLN A 18 6.51 7.35 -9.66
CA GLN A 18 5.89 8.66 -9.87
C GLN A 18 5.75 9.43 -8.56
N HIS A 19 5.46 8.73 -7.47
CA HIS A 19 5.21 9.34 -6.17
C HIS A 19 6.38 9.22 -5.18
N HIS A 20 7.53 8.79 -5.64
CA HIS A 20 8.73 8.61 -4.82
C HIS A 20 8.51 7.64 -3.66
N ILE A 21 7.73 6.60 -3.91
CA ILE A 21 7.50 5.51 -2.98
C ILE A 21 8.59 4.47 -3.21
N ARG A 22 9.36 4.16 -2.18
CA ARG A 22 10.45 3.17 -2.28
C ARG A 22 9.97 1.76 -1.98
N LYS A 23 8.84 1.61 -1.29
CA LYS A 23 8.30 0.31 -0.92
C LYS A 23 6.79 0.41 -0.75
N LEU A 24 6.09 -0.58 -1.28
CA LEU A 24 4.64 -0.70 -1.14
C LEU A 24 4.30 -2.14 -0.84
N ALA A 25 3.50 -2.36 0.19
CA ALA A 25 3.10 -3.70 0.61
C ALA A 25 1.62 -3.74 0.97
N PHE A 26 1.01 -4.91 0.81
CA PHE A 26 -0.34 -5.16 1.28
C PHE A 26 -0.29 -5.79 2.67
N PHE A 27 -1.25 -5.47 3.50
CA PHE A 27 -1.42 -6.14 4.78
C PHE A 27 -2.90 -6.17 5.16
N GLY A 28 -3.20 -6.86 6.26
CA GLY A 28 -4.56 -6.92 6.76
C GLY A 28 -5.48 -7.82 5.95
N SER A 29 -6.73 -7.41 5.80
CA SER A 29 -7.79 -8.26 5.24
C SER A 29 -7.53 -8.72 3.81
N VAL A 30 -6.81 -7.95 3.00
CA VAL A 30 -6.52 -8.34 1.62
C VAL A 30 -5.71 -9.64 1.53
N LEU A 31 -4.99 -9.98 2.60
CA LEU A 31 -4.19 -11.21 2.67
C LEU A 31 -4.97 -12.40 3.23
N ARG A 32 -6.24 -12.22 3.55
CA ARG A 32 -7.07 -13.25 4.16
C ARG A 32 -8.07 -13.82 3.17
N GLU A 33 -8.49 -15.07 3.41
CA GLU A 33 -9.45 -15.74 2.54
C GLU A 33 -10.84 -15.12 2.58
N ASP A 34 -11.18 -14.45 3.67
CA ASP A 34 -12.48 -13.82 3.85
C ASP A 34 -12.55 -12.40 3.29
N PHE A 35 -11.54 -11.98 2.55
CA PHE A 35 -11.54 -10.67 1.90
C PHE A 35 -12.68 -10.61 0.85
N GLY A 36 -13.62 -9.74 1.08
CA GLY A 36 -14.81 -9.62 0.23
C GLY A 36 -14.83 -8.33 -0.59
N PRO A 37 -15.87 -8.16 -1.43
CA PRO A 37 -15.96 -6.98 -2.30
C PRO A 37 -16.12 -5.66 -1.55
N ASP A 38 -16.57 -5.70 -0.30
CA ASP A 38 -16.72 -4.51 0.52
C ASP A 38 -15.52 -4.26 1.43
N SER A 39 -14.52 -5.13 1.39
CA SER A 39 -13.34 -4.97 2.24
C SER A 39 -12.41 -3.91 1.68
N ASP A 40 -11.83 -3.09 2.57
CA ASP A 40 -10.83 -2.10 2.20
C ASP A 40 -9.48 -2.79 2.02
N ILE A 41 -8.64 -2.21 1.15
CA ILE A 41 -7.28 -2.71 0.97
C ILE A 41 -6.36 -1.88 1.87
N ASP A 42 -5.70 -2.55 2.81
CA ASP A 42 -4.70 -1.90 3.65
C ASP A 42 -3.35 -1.93 2.95
N VAL A 43 -2.79 -0.74 2.73
CA VAL A 43 -1.52 -0.59 2.01
C VAL A 43 -0.52 0.14 2.91
N LEU A 44 0.67 -0.42 2.99
CA LEU A 44 1.78 0.19 3.72
C LEU A 44 2.79 0.70 2.72
N VAL A 45 3.17 1.98 2.84
CA VAL A 45 4.17 2.58 1.96
C VAL A 45 5.31 3.20 2.75
N GLU A 46 6.48 3.20 2.12
CA GLU A 46 7.64 3.96 2.59
C GLU A 46 8.05 4.88 1.46
N PHE A 47 8.25 6.14 1.77
CA PHE A 47 8.69 7.13 0.79
C PHE A 47 10.21 7.25 0.76
N GLU A 48 10.75 7.69 -0.36
CA GLU A 48 12.17 8.01 -0.46
C GLU A 48 12.50 9.15 0.49
N PRO A 49 13.71 9.18 1.05
CA PRO A 49 14.11 10.25 1.95
C PRO A 49 13.92 11.62 1.31
N GLY A 50 13.31 12.53 2.05
CA GLY A 50 13.05 13.88 1.56
C GLY A 50 11.80 14.02 0.68
N HIS A 51 11.10 12.93 0.42
CA HIS A 51 9.92 12.92 -0.46
C HIS A 51 8.63 12.56 0.27
N THR A 52 8.60 12.61 1.58
CA THR A 52 7.38 12.34 2.33
C THR A 52 6.38 13.46 2.04
N PRO A 53 5.21 13.13 1.47
CA PRO A 53 4.22 14.15 1.16
C PRO A 53 3.52 14.65 2.41
N GLY A 54 3.09 15.91 2.40
CA GLY A 54 2.21 16.44 3.43
C GLY A 54 0.77 16.09 3.09
N PHE A 55 0.00 17.12 2.72
CA PHE A 55 -1.40 16.91 2.33
C PHE A 55 -1.54 16.05 1.06
N GLY A 56 -0.51 15.96 0.24
CA GLY A 56 -0.50 15.10 -0.94
C GLY A 56 -0.69 13.62 -0.61
N PHE A 57 -0.49 13.22 0.63
CA PHE A 57 -0.70 11.86 1.09
C PHE A 57 -2.14 11.37 0.78
N PHE A 58 -3.13 12.23 1.01
CA PHE A 58 -4.52 11.88 0.74
C PHE A 58 -4.81 11.73 -0.75
N GLY A 59 -4.14 12.51 -1.58
CA GLY A 59 -4.24 12.37 -3.02
C GLY A 59 -3.68 11.06 -3.53
N ILE A 60 -2.58 10.59 -2.94
CA ILE A 60 -1.98 9.30 -3.25
C ILE A 60 -2.94 8.18 -2.89
N GLU A 61 -3.56 8.25 -1.72
CA GLU A 61 -4.54 7.27 -1.26
C GLU A 61 -5.72 7.19 -2.23
N GLU A 62 -6.23 8.32 -2.66
CA GLU A 62 -7.34 8.39 -3.60
C GLU A 62 -6.96 7.80 -4.96
N GLU A 63 -5.77 8.10 -5.47
CA GLU A 63 -5.27 7.54 -6.72
C GLU A 63 -5.16 6.02 -6.64
N LEU A 64 -4.64 5.50 -5.54
CA LEU A 64 -4.56 4.05 -5.33
C LEU A 64 -5.96 3.43 -5.30
N SER A 65 -6.91 4.09 -4.64
CA SER A 65 -8.28 3.60 -4.59
C SER A 65 -8.89 3.50 -5.98
N GLU A 66 -8.64 4.49 -6.83
CA GLU A 66 -9.11 4.46 -8.21
C GLU A 66 -8.43 3.34 -9.00
N MET A 67 -7.12 3.16 -8.81
CA MET A 67 -6.35 2.14 -9.51
C MET A 67 -6.82 0.74 -9.17
N PHE A 68 -7.15 0.48 -7.91
CA PHE A 68 -7.62 -0.84 -7.47
C PHE A 68 -9.13 -1.03 -7.61
N GLY A 69 -9.88 0.05 -7.89
CA GLY A 69 -11.31 -0.03 -8.01
C GLY A 69 -12.05 -0.27 -6.71
N ARG A 70 -11.41 0.04 -5.57
CA ARG A 70 -12.01 -0.08 -4.24
C ARG A 70 -11.24 0.80 -3.26
N LYS A 71 -11.83 1.01 -2.10
CA LYS A 71 -11.20 1.87 -1.09
C LYS A 71 -9.88 1.30 -0.62
N VAL A 72 -8.87 2.15 -0.61
CA VAL A 72 -7.54 1.85 -0.07
C VAL A 72 -7.32 2.67 1.19
N ASP A 73 -6.90 2.00 2.26
CA ASP A 73 -6.43 2.66 3.47
C ASP A 73 -4.91 2.72 3.41
N LEU A 74 -4.38 3.91 3.24
CA LEU A 74 -2.94 4.11 3.07
C LEU A 74 -2.30 4.39 4.43
N HIS A 75 -1.23 3.66 4.73
CA HIS A 75 -0.51 3.78 5.99
C HIS A 75 0.98 3.93 5.74
N THR A 76 1.65 4.66 6.62
CA THR A 76 3.10 4.64 6.69
C THR A 76 3.50 3.86 7.94
N ARG A 77 4.78 3.48 8.01
CA ARG A 77 5.30 2.78 9.17
C ARG A 77 5.03 3.58 10.47
N ASP A 78 5.22 4.89 10.40
CA ASP A 78 5.06 5.76 11.58
C ASP A 78 3.58 5.97 11.96
N SER A 79 2.65 5.78 11.02
CA SER A 79 1.23 5.91 11.32
C SER A 79 0.64 4.68 12.00
N LEU A 80 1.35 3.55 11.97
CA LEU A 80 0.91 2.33 12.64
C LEU A 80 1.18 2.42 14.13
N SER A 81 0.25 1.90 14.94
CA SER A 81 0.47 1.78 16.37
C SER A 81 1.68 0.90 16.65
N ARG A 82 2.55 1.34 17.54
CA ARG A 82 3.74 0.56 17.89
C ARG A 82 3.41 -0.80 18.50
N TYR A 83 2.19 -0.97 19.01
CA TYR A 83 1.77 -2.22 19.64
C TYR A 83 1.59 -3.35 18.63
N PHE A 84 1.22 -3.03 17.39
CA PHE A 84 1.04 -4.05 16.35
C PHE A 84 1.88 -3.79 15.09
N ARG A 85 2.73 -2.78 15.12
CA ARG A 85 3.60 -2.46 13.98
C ARG A 85 4.45 -3.64 13.53
N ASP A 86 5.07 -4.33 14.48
CA ASP A 86 5.95 -5.45 14.17
C ASP A 86 5.17 -6.60 13.53
N GLU A 87 3.95 -6.88 13.99
CA GLU A 87 3.10 -7.89 13.39
C GLU A 87 2.74 -7.53 11.95
N VAL A 88 2.35 -6.27 11.72
CA VAL A 88 2.01 -5.80 10.39
C VAL A 88 3.21 -5.94 9.45
N LEU A 89 4.39 -5.53 9.92
CA LEU A 89 5.61 -5.62 9.10
C LEU A 89 5.98 -7.06 8.76
N LYS A 90 5.71 -8.00 9.66
CA LYS A 90 5.96 -9.42 9.41
C LYS A 90 4.98 -10.00 8.39
N GLU A 91 3.72 -9.62 8.48
CA GLU A 91 2.66 -10.14 7.61
C GLU A 91 2.61 -9.47 6.25
N ALA A 92 3.13 -8.26 6.14
CA ALA A 92 3.02 -7.46 4.95
C ALA A 92 3.62 -8.17 3.73
N GLU A 93 2.85 -8.21 2.65
CA GLU A 93 3.28 -8.81 1.39
C GLU A 93 3.75 -7.70 0.46
N ILE A 94 5.05 -7.69 0.17
CA ILE A 94 5.68 -6.63 -0.61
C ILE A 94 5.27 -6.75 -2.08
N GLN A 95 4.72 -5.67 -2.63
CA GLN A 95 4.33 -5.58 -4.04
C GLN A 95 5.35 -4.80 -4.86
N TYR A 96 6.07 -3.89 -4.23
CA TYR A 96 7.12 -3.11 -4.87
C TYR A 96 8.20 -2.78 -3.85
N ALA A 97 9.43 -2.94 -4.23
CA ALA A 97 10.58 -2.49 -3.43
C ALA A 97 11.65 -1.98 -4.36
N GLU A 98 12.14 -0.77 -4.08
CA GLU A 98 13.21 -0.17 -4.86
C GLU A 98 14.53 -0.90 -4.56
N HIS A 99 15.25 -1.23 -5.62
CA HIS A 99 16.59 -1.82 -5.49
C HIS A 99 17.64 -0.72 -5.67
N THR A 100 18.54 -0.63 -4.73
CA THR A 100 19.65 0.31 -4.79
C THR A 100 20.96 -0.42 -4.91
#